data_ba2760b8915c6c8909ad0c736debd2ec
#
_entry.id   ba2760b8915c6c8909ad0c736debd2ec
#
_cell.length_a   1.000
_cell.length_b   1.000
_cell.length_c   1.000
_cell.angle_alpha   90.00
_cell.angle_beta   90.00
_cell.angle_gamma   90.00
#
_symmetry.space_group_name_H-M   'P 1'
#
loop_
_entity.id
_entity.type
_entity.pdbx_description
1 polymer ?
#
loop_
_entity_poly.entity_id
_entity_poly.type
_entity_poly.pdbx_seq_one_letter_code
_entity_poly.pdbx_strand_id
1 'polypeptide(L)'
;VLTYQDKKTMSVPDVMRILGLGKTATYRLINQCRFKTYLVLGKMRVDVDSFEDWYAGQFHYEKVNGERPGKKYGKTLSPLTVAKVLGIPRSTANDLMNDGIVEFIWVDGKRRIKRESFDKWYASQSKYTKVKEIEEVEGYVD
;
A
#
# COMPACT_ATOMS: atom_id res chain seq x y z
N VAL A 1 28.15 -16.30 8.06
CA VAL A 1 27.75 -14.90 8.17
C VAL A 1 27.54 -14.33 6.77
N LEU A 2 26.36 -13.79 6.52
CA LEU A 2 26.05 -13.14 5.23
C LEU A 2 26.69 -11.75 5.17
N THR A 3 27.28 -11.43 4.02
CA THR A 3 27.79 -10.10 3.71
C THR A 3 26.88 -9.45 2.70
N TYR A 4 27.10 -8.16 2.37
CA TYR A 4 26.31 -7.52 1.33
C TYR A 4 26.44 -8.22 -0.03
N GLN A 5 27.54 -8.95 -0.28
CA GLN A 5 27.76 -9.71 -1.50
C GLN A 5 26.83 -10.91 -1.63
N ASP A 6 26.36 -11.42 -0.50
CA ASP A 6 25.41 -12.52 -0.44
C ASP A 6 23.95 -12.05 -0.50
N LYS A 7 23.75 -10.74 -0.48
CA LYS A 7 22.43 -10.12 -0.48
C LYS A 7 22.07 -9.61 -1.86
N LYS A 8 20.81 -9.79 -2.22
CA LYS A 8 20.30 -9.20 -3.44
C LYS A 8 20.11 -7.69 -3.25
N THR A 9 20.77 -6.92 -4.11
CA THR A 9 20.65 -5.46 -4.08
C THR A 9 20.28 -4.93 -5.46
N MET A 10 19.76 -3.71 -5.49
CA MET A 10 19.43 -3.01 -6.71
C MET A 10 19.95 -1.57 -6.66
N SER A 11 20.04 -0.93 -7.82
CA SER A 11 20.51 0.45 -7.93
C SER A 11 19.42 1.45 -7.57
N VAL A 12 19.80 2.71 -7.33
CA VAL A 12 18.84 3.81 -7.16
C VAL A 12 17.98 4.00 -8.41
N PRO A 13 18.54 3.98 -9.65
CA PRO A 13 17.69 4.02 -10.85
C PRO A 13 16.66 2.89 -10.92
N ASP A 14 16.96 1.71 -10.39
CA ASP A 14 15.96 0.62 -10.32
C ASP A 14 14.78 0.99 -9.45
N VAL A 15 15.03 1.60 -8.27
CA VAL A 15 13.97 2.08 -7.38
C VAL A 15 13.12 3.15 -8.07
N MET A 16 13.78 4.06 -8.80
CA MET A 16 13.07 5.09 -9.57
C MET A 16 12.10 4.48 -10.57
N ARG A 17 12.54 3.46 -11.31
CA ARG A 17 11.69 2.76 -12.29
C ARG A 17 10.54 1.99 -11.63
N ILE A 18 10.84 1.31 -10.52
CA ILE A 18 9.83 0.50 -9.82
C ILE A 18 8.71 1.37 -9.27
N LEU A 19 9.04 2.51 -8.68
CA LEU A 19 8.06 3.40 -8.03
C LEU A 19 7.58 4.54 -8.93
N GLY A 20 8.16 4.69 -10.12
CA GLY A 20 7.80 5.78 -11.01
C GLY A 20 8.15 7.15 -10.45
N LEU A 21 9.26 7.27 -9.74
CA LEU A 21 9.69 8.51 -9.10
C LEU A 21 10.88 9.14 -9.84
N GLY A 22 10.96 10.45 -9.75
CA GLY A 22 12.14 11.18 -10.21
C GLY A 22 13.31 11.04 -9.21
N LYS A 23 14.47 11.51 -9.62
CA LYS A 23 15.71 11.38 -8.83
C LYS A 23 15.60 12.03 -7.45
N THR A 24 15.08 13.25 -7.37
CA THR A 24 14.96 14.00 -6.11
C THR A 24 14.04 13.28 -5.13
N ALA A 25 12.87 12.84 -5.59
CA ALA A 25 11.90 12.13 -4.74
C ALA A 25 12.46 10.80 -4.25
N THR A 26 13.19 10.08 -5.11
CA THR A 26 13.80 8.79 -4.74
C THR A 26 14.89 8.97 -3.68
N TYR A 27 15.77 9.94 -3.83
CA TYR A 27 16.79 10.19 -2.81
C TYR A 27 16.19 10.69 -1.50
N ARG A 28 15.12 11.47 -1.57
CA ARG A 28 14.40 11.87 -0.36
C ARG A 28 13.85 10.65 0.38
N LEU A 29 13.27 9.71 -0.35
CA LEU A 29 12.76 8.46 0.23
C LEU A 29 13.90 7.63 0.85
N ILE A 30 15.00 7.46 0.12
CA ILE A 30 16.18 6.71 0.61
C ILE A 30 16.72 7.34 1.89
N ASN A 31 16.78 8.68 1.94
CA ASN A 31 17.31 9.39 3.10
C ASN A 31 16.42 9.29 4.35
N GLN A 32 15.19 8.80 4.23
CA GLN A 32 14.32 8.53 5.37
C GLN A 32 14.69 7.23 6.10
N CYS A 33 15.63 6.47 5.56
CA CYS A 33 16.16 5.23 6.18
C CYS A 33 15.09 4.18 6.51
N ARG A 34 14.06 4.07 5.68
CA ARG A 34 12.96 3.12 5.90
C ARG A 34 13.29 1.71 5.43
N PHE A 35 14.30 1.57 4.60
CA PHE A 35 14.82 0.28 4.18
C PHE A 35 16.35 0.37 4.09
N LYS A 36 16.99 -0.79 4.10
CA LYS A 36 18.45 -0.87 4.18
C LYS A 36 19.11 -0.49 2.86
N THR A 37 20.18 0.29 2.97
CA THR A 37 21.02 0.67 1.84
C THR A 37 22.47 0.37 2.16
N TYR A 38 23.29 0.18 1.12
CA TYR A 38 24.71 -0.07 1.25
C TYR A 38 25.46 0.83 0.30
N LEU A 39 26.63 1.29 0.73
CA LEU A 39 27.55 2.01 -0.15
C LEU A 39 28.58 1.00 -0.66
N VAL A 40 28.59 0.75 -1.97
CA VAL A 40 29.45 -0.23 -2.60
C VAL A 40 30.26 0.47 -3.68
N LEU A 41 31.57 0.57 -3.49
CA LEU A 41 32.47 1.25 -4.42
C LEU A 41 31.99 2.68 -4.75
N GLY A 42 31.54 3.40 -3.73
CA GLY A 42 31.04 4.77 -3.86
C GLY A 42 29.64 4.89 -4.44
N LYS A 43 28.96 3.78 -4.72
CA LYS A 43 27.58 3.79 -5.26
C LYS A 43 26.60 3.24 -4.25
N MET A 44 25.44 3.88 -4.16
CA MET A 44 24.37 3.42 -3.27
C MET A 44 23.65 2.22 -3.87
N ARG A 45 23.52 1.18 -3.04
CA ARG A 45 22.76 -0.04 -3.39
C ARG A 45 21.66 -0.22 -2.38
N VAL A 46 20.47 -0.61 -2.85
CA VAL A 46 19.29 -0.82 -2.02
C VAL A 46 19.08 -2.32 -1.83
N ASP A 47 18.92 -2.75 -0.58
CA ASP A 47 18.63 -4.15 -0.24
C ASP A 47 17.22 -4.49 -0.71
N VAL A 48 17.10 -5.47 -1.60
CA VAL A 48 15.81 -5.80 -2.22
C VAL A 48 14.82 -6.34 -1.20
N ASP A 49 15.25 -7.24 -0.32
CA ASP A 49 14.34 -7.83 0.68
C ASP A 49 13.84 -6.76 1.66
N SER A 50 14.72 -5.87 2.09
CA SER A 50 14.35 -4.76 2.97
C SER A 50 13.38 -3.80 2.28
N PHE A 51 13.61 -3.49 1.01
CA PHE A 51 12.70 -2.65 0.22
C PHE A 51 11.32 -3.30 0.07
N GLU A 52 11.27 -4.59 -0.26
CA GLU A 52 10.00 -5.30 -0.42
C GLU A 52 9.23 -5.41 0.91
N ASP A 53 9.95 -5.63 2.02
CA ASP A 53 9.34 -5.65 3.34
C ASP A 53 8.75 -4.27 3.70
N TRP A 54 9.48 -3.20 3.42
CA TRP A 54 8.97 -1.84 3.58
C TRP A 54 7.74 -1.60 2.70
N TYR A 55 7.80 -2.00 1.44
CA TYR A 55 6.68 -1.81 0.51
C TYR A 55 5.41 -2.51 0.99
N ALA A 56 5.55 -3.71 1.53
CA ALA A 56 4.42 -4.47 2.07
C ALA A 56 3.79 -3.83 3.32
N GLY A 57 4.48 -2.90 3.95
CA GLY A 57 4.03 -2.25 5.19
C GLY A 57 3.52 -0.81 5.01
N GLN A 58 3.31 -0.35 3.77
CA GLN A 58 2.88 1.03 3.51
C GLN A 58 1.87 1.08 2.36
N PHE A 59 1.17 2.20 2.24
CA PHE A 59 0.17 2.43 1.17
C PHE A 59 0.39 3.72 0.40
N HIS A 60 1.40 4.52 0.78
CA HIS A 60 1.64 5.81 0.13
C HIS A 60 2.27 5.67 -1.25
N TYR A 61 3.25 4.77 -1.37
CA TYR A 61 3.95 4.52 -2.63
C TYR A 61 3.37 3.29 -3.31
N GLU A 62 3.24 3.36 -4.64
CA GLU A 62 2.72 2.26 -5.44
C GLU A 62 3.70 1.95 -6.58
N LYS A 63 3.97 0.67 -6.78
CA LYS A 63 4.79 0.22 -7.91
C LYS A 63 4.04 0.45 -9.22
N VAL A 64 4.76 0.89 -10.24
CA VAL A 64 4.15 1.15 -11.56
C VAL A 64 3.65 -0.11 -12.25
N ASN A 65 4.11 -1.29 -11.81
CA ASN A 65 3.64 -2.58 -12.36
C ASN A 65 2.26 -3.00 -11.82
N GLY A 66 1.65 -2.22 -10.94
CA GLY A 66 0.33 -2.52 -10.37
C GLY A 66 0.36 -3.50 -9.20
N GLU A 67 1.54 -3.87 -8.68
CA GLU A 67 1.61 -4.71 -7.49
C GLU A 67 1.07 -3.96 -6.27
N ARG A 68 0.15 -4.61 -5.53
CA ARG A 68 -0.53 -3.99 -4.39
C ARG A 68 0.45 -3.70 -3.25
N PRO A 69 0.47 -2.48 -2.70
CA PRO A 69 1.20 -2.20 -1.45
C PRO A 69 0.44 -2.76 -0.24
N GLY A 70 1.08 -2.72 0.92
CA GLY A 70 0.40 -3.03 2.18
C GLY A 70 0.05 -4.49 2.41
N LYS A 71 0.63 -5.43 1.68
CA LYS A 71 0.32 -6.86 1.81
C LYS A 71 0.52 -7.41 3.22
N LYS A 72 1.37 -6.78 4.02
CA LYS A 72 1.61 -7.15 5.42
C LYS A 72 0.32 -7.15 6.26
N TYR A 73 -0.63 -6.30 5.90
CA TYR A 73 -1.87 -6.12 6.65
C TYR A 73 -3.03 -6.96 6.12
N GLY A 74 -2.77 -7.85 5.17
CA GLY A 74 -3.82 -8.59 4.48
C GLY A 74 -4.59 -7.69 3.52
N LYS A 75 -5.79 -8.11 3.13
CA LYS A 75 -6.62 -7.32 2.22
C LYS A 75 -7.36 -6.23 2.99
N THR A 76 -7.11 -4.99 2.61
CA THR A 76 -7.78 -3.82 3.19
C THR A 76 -8.24 -2.88 2.08
N LEU A 77 -9.18 -1.99 2.43
CA LEU A 77 -9.74 -0.99 1.50
C LEU A 77 -9.58 0.39 2.11
N SER A 78 -9.27 1.38 1.28
CA SER A 78 -9.32 2.77 1.74
C SER A 78 -10.78 3.22 1.87
N PRO A 79 -11.08 4.19 2.74
CA PRO A 79 -12.43 4.76 2.81
C PRO A 79 -12.87 5.35 1.48
N LEU A 80 -11.95 5.91 0.70
CA LEU A 80 -12.25 6.44 -0.62
C LEU A 80 -12.69 5.34 -1.59
N THR A 81 -12.03 4.17 -1.55
CA THR A 81 -12.41 3.02 -2.36
C THR A 81 -13.82 2.57 -2.02
N VAL A 82 -14.14 2.44 -0.74
CA VAL A 82 -15.49 2.07 -0.29
C VAL A 82 -16.53 3.08 -0.76
N ALA A 83 -16.22 4.38 -0.66
CA ALA A 83 -17.11 5.44 -1.13
C ALA A 83 -17.39 5.30 -2.63
N LYS A 84 -16.37 5.06 -3.44
CA LYS A 84 -16.53 4.90 -4.89
C LYS A 84 -17.27 3.62 -5.26
N VAL A 85 -17.01 2.53 -4.57
CA VAL A 85 -17.67 1.24 -4.82
C VAL A 85 -19.16 1.33 -4.52
N LEU A 86 -19.53 1.99 -3.43
CA LEU A 86 -20.92 2.13 -3.00
C LEU A 86 -21.64 3.36 -3.57
N GLY A 87 -20.91 4.24 -4.25
CA GLY A 87 -21.49 5.48 -4.76
C GLY A 87 -21.97 6.40 -3.66
N ILE A 88 -21.25 6.49 -2.55
CA ILE A 88 -21.60 7.29 -1.38
C ILE A 88 -20.52 8.33 -1.10
N PRO A 89 -20.85 9.39 -0.33
CA PRO A 89 -19.84 10.35 0.09
C PRO A 89 -18.79 9.69 0.99
N ARG A 90 -17.58 10.23 0.96
CA ARG A 90 -16.49 9.74 1.83
C ARG A 90 -16.84 9.85 3.31
N SER A 91 -17.59 10.88 3.70
CA SER A 91 -18.07 11.05 5.08
C SER A 91 -18.92 9.87 5.52
N THR A 92 -19.78 9.35 4.64
CA THR A 92 -20.61 8.18 4.94
C THR A 92 -19.75 6.92 5.09
N ALA A 93 -18.71 6.75 4.25
CA ALA A 93 -17.77 5.66 4.42
C ALA A 93 -17.03 5.76 5.76
N ASN A 94 -16.66 6.96 6.18
CA ASN A 94 -16.05 7.18 7.49
C ASN A 94 -17.00 6.81 8.63
N ASP A 95 -18.30 7.11 8.47
CA ASP A 95 -19.32 6.78 9.48
C ASP A 95 -19.43 5.25 9.67
N LEU A 96 -19.27 4.46 8.64
CA LEU A 96 -19.25 3.00 8.77
C LEU A 96 -18.16 2.53 9.75
N MET A 97 -17.02 3.18 9.74
CA MET A 97 -15.93 2.89 10.69
C MET A 97 -16.21 3.47 12.07
N ASN A 98 -16.65 4.74 12.12
CA ASN A 98 -16.91 5.43 13.39
C ASN A 98 -18.01 4.76 14.19
N ASP A 99 -19.01 4.21 13.52
CA ASP A 99 -20.16 3.55 14.16
C ASP A 99 -19.90 2.06 14.45
N GLY A 100 -18.70 1.56 14.16
CA GLY A 100 -18.33 0.18 14.41
C GLY A 100 -19.02 -0.84 13.49
N ILE A 101 -19.53 -0.38 12.36
CA ILE A 101 -20.23 -1.26 11.40
C ILE A 101 -19.23 -2.14 10.66
N VAL A 102 -18.06 -1.60 10.32
CA VAL A 102 -16.96 -2.33 9.70
C VAL A 102 -15.69 -2.16 10.54
N GLU A 103 -14.87 -3.19 10.58
CA GLU A 103 -13.59 -3.16 11.27
C GLU A 103 -12.53 -2.47 10.42
N PHE A 104 -11.62 -1.77 11.07
CA PHE A 104 -10.53 -1.08 10.39
C PHE A 104 -9.24 -1.18 11.19
N ILE A 105 -8.12 -0.88 10.54
CA ILE A 105 -6.80 -0.79 11.17
C ILE A 105 -6.20 0.58 10.86
N TRP A 106 -5.25 1.00 11.69
CA TRP A 106 -4.46 2.22 11.45
C TRP A 106 -3.15 1.87 10.77
N VAL A 107 -2.84 2.56 9.69
CA VAL A 107 -1.56 2.43 8.99
C VAL A 107 -1.06 3.84 8.67
N ASP A 108 0.08 4.21 9.23
CA ASP A 108 0.70 5.54 9.03
C ASP A 108 -0.28 6.69 9.25
N GLY A 109 -1.07 6.61 10.31
CA GLY A 109 -2.04 7.65 10.67
C GLY A 109 -3.31 7.67 9.83
N LYS A 110 -3.51 6.70 8.95
CA LYS A 110 -4.71 6.58 8.12
C LYS A 110 -5.43 5.28 8.41
N ARG A 111 -6.77 5.30 8.33
CA ARG A 111 -7.59 4.11 8.55
C ARG A 111 -7.73 3.31 7.26
N ARG A 112 -7.63 1.99 7.40
CA ARG A 112 -7.86 1.04 6.31
C ARG A 112 -8.93 0.05 6.75
N ILE A 113 -9.97 -0.13 5.94
CA ILE A 113 -11.09 -1.02 6.25
C ILE A 113 -10.68 -2.45 5.91
N LYS A 114 -10.90 -3.39 6.83
CA LYS A 114 -10.63 -4.81 6.58
C LYS A 114 -11.60 -5.33 5.52
N ARG A 115 -11.06 -5.90 4.43
CA ARG A 115 -11.86 -6.42 3.33
C ARG A 115 -12.87 -7.46 3.79
N GLU A 116 -12.46 -8.36 4.67
CA GLU A 116 -13.34 -9.39 5.21
C GLU A 116 -14.53 -8.80 5.96
N SER A 117 -14.28 -7.79 6.80
CA SER A 117 -15.33 -7.11 7.53
C SER A 117 -16.31 -6.40 6.60
N PHE A 118 -15.78 -5.72 5.58
CA PHE A 118 -16.61 -5.06 4.58
C PHE A 118 -17.50 -6.06 3.84
N ASP A 119 -16.93 -7.17 3.40
CA ASP A 119 -17.67 -8.18 2.64
C ASP A 119 -18.79 -8.81 3.47
N LYS A 120 -18.53 -9.11 4.76
CA LYS A 120 -19.55 -9.64 5.68
C LYS A 120 -20.68 -8.64 5.89
N TRP A 121 -20.34 -7.39 6.17
CA TRP A 121 -21.34 -6.36 6.35
C TRP A 121 -22.16 -6.16 5.08
N TYR A 122 -21.50 -6.07 3.94
CA TYR A 122 -22.19 -5.85 2.67
C TYR A 122 -23.22 -6.95 2.40
N ALA A 123 -22.86 -8.19 2.65
CA ALA A 123 -23.76 -9.34 2.45
C ALA A 123 -24.94 -9.34 3.41
N SER A 124 -24.81 -8.68 4.57
CA SER A 124 -25.84 -8.68 5.62
C SER A 124 -26.83 -7.53 5.54
N GLN A 125 -26.66 -6.60 4.60
CA GLN A 125 -27.49 -5.41 4.51
C GLN A 125 -28.07 -5.27 3.10
N SER A 126 -29.12 -4.46 2.95
CA SER A 126 -29.79 -4.24 1.66
C SER A 126 -29.90 -2.74 1.31
N LYS A 127 -29.39 -1.86 2.17
CA LYS A 127 -29.48 -0.40 1.95
C LYS A 127 -28.56 0.08 0.84
N TYR A 128 -27.32 -0.44 0.82
CA TYR A 128 -26.30 -0.04 -0.13
C TYR A 128 -26.05 -1.13 -1.17
N THR A 129 -25.90 -0.70 -2.42
CA THR A 129 -25.59 -1.60 -3.54
C THR A 129 -24.33 -1.08 -4.23
N LYS A 130 -23.42 -1.99 -4.55
CA LYS A 130 -22.20 -1.63 -5.29
C LYS A 130 -22.56 -1.07 -6.66
N VAL A 131 -22.00 0.09 -6.98
CA VAL A 131 -22.12 0.70 -8.30
C VAL A 131 -20.88 0.43 -9.15
N LYS A 132 -19.79 0.00 -8.51
CA LYS A 132 -18.55 -0.43 -9.17
C LYS A 132 -17.97 -1.60 -8.40
N GLU A 133 -17.21 -2.46 -9.08
CA GLU A 133 -16.48 -3.51 -8.42
C GLU A 133 -15.21 -2.95 -7.77
N ILE A 134 -14.76 -3.57 -6.69
CA ILE A 134 -13.56 -3.12 -5.96
C ILE A 134 -12.34 -3.11 -6.89
N GLU A 135 -12.19 -4.15 -7.69
CA GLU A 135 -11.07 -4.29 -8.62
C GLU A 135 -11.02 -3.18 -9.65
N GLU A 136 -12.18 -2.70 -10.11
CA GLU A 136 -12.26 -1.56 -11.05
C GLU A 136 -11.74 -0.27 -10.42
N VAL A 137 -12.03 -0.07 -9.13
CA VAL A 137 -11.63 1.15 -8.43
C VAL A 137 -10.16 1.12 -8.06
N GLU A 138 -9.66 -0.02 -7.57
CA GLU A 138 -8.28 -0.13 -7.11
C GLU A 138 -7.29 -0.34 -8.25
N GLY A 139 -7.64 -1.18 -9.23
CA GLY A 139 -6.79 -1.43 -10.39
C GLY A 139 -5.50 -2.19 -10.10
N TYR A 140 -5.41 -2.89 -8.97
CA TYR A 140 -4.21 -3.65 -8.64
C TYR A 140 -4.17 -5.00 -9.34
N VAL A 141 -2.94 -5.44 -9.62
CA VAL A 141 -2.66 -6.78 -10.12
C VAL A 141 -2.36 -7.67 -8.91
N ASP A 142 -3.16 -8.70 -8.72
CA ASP A 142 -2.98 -9.68 -7.62
C ASP A 142 -2.17 -10.89 -8.08
#